data_8cc1bc550682f20c3bbd169622b0d4c8
#
_entry.id   8cc1bc550682f20c3bbd169622b0d4c8
#
_cell.length_a   1.000
_cell.length_b   1.000
_cell.length_c   1.000
_cell.angle_alpha   90.00
_cell.angle_beta   90.00
_cell.angle_gamma   90.00
#
_symmetry.space_group_name_H-M   'P 1'
#
loop_
_entity.id
_entity.type
_entity.pdbx_description
1 polymer ?
#
loop_
_entity_poly.entity_id
_entity_poly.type
_entity_poly.pdbx_seq_one_letter_code
_entity_poly.pdbx_strand_id
1 'polypeptide(L)'
;MRARYSAFVLGNEPYLLTSWHSSSRPPSVSFERQQKWLGLKIVSAAATGADTAEVELIARFRIGGGSAARLHERSRFTREGEHWFYLDGEIR
;
A
#
# COMPACT_ATOMS: atom_id res chain seq x y z
N MET A 1 5.15 4.81 1.39
CA MET A 1 4.02 4.46 0.48
C MET A 1 4.47 4.21 -0.95
N ARG A 2 5.35 5.03 -1.50
CA ARG A 2 5.81 4.83 -2.89
C ARG A 2 6.53 3.49 -3.08
N ALA A 3 7.38 3.09 -2.12
CA ALA A 3 8.05 1.80 -2.16
C ALA A 3 7.06 0.64 -2.11
N ARG A 4 5.98 0.78 -1.33
CA ARG A 4 4.93 -0.21 -1.27
C ARG A 4 4.18 -0.33 -2.59
N TYR A 5 3.85 0.82 -3.22
CA TYR A 5 3.23 0.83 -4.54
C TYR A 5 4.13 0.14 -5.57
N SER A 6 5.43 0.47 -5.58
CA SER A 6 6.39 -0.16 -6.48
C SER A 6 6.48 -1.67 -6.26
N ALA A 7 6.39 -2.12 -5.01
CA ALA A 7 6.39 -3.55 -4.69
C ALA A 7 5.17 -4.26 -5.28
N PHE A 8 4.00 -3.62 -5.27
CA PHE A 8 2.82 -4.16 -5.95
C PHE A 8 2.99 -4.20 -7.45
N VAL A 9 3.55 -3.15 -8.05
CA VAL A 9 3.80 -3.09 -9.49
C VAL A 9 4.76 -4.21 -9.93
N LEU A 10 5.78 -4.47 -9.14
CA LEU A 10 6.83 -5.44 -9.44
C LEU A 10 6.51 -6.86 -8.95
N GLY A 11 5.42 -7.03 -8.18
CA GLY A 11 5.10 -8.32 -7.58
C GLY A 11 6.10 -8.75 -6.52
N ASN A 12 6.63 -7.81 -5.74
CA ASN A 12 7.66 -8.08 -4.73
C ASN A 12 7.02 -8.48 -3.41
N GLU A 13 6.60 -9.73 -3.29
CA GLU A 13 5.98 -10.27 -2.08
C GLU A 13 6.90 -10.19 -0.86
N PRO A 14 8.20 -10.58 -0.94
CA PRO A 14 9.06 -10.50 0.24
C PRO A 14 9.11 -9.10 0.85
N TYR A 15 9.21 -8.05 0.04
CA TYR A 15 9.21 -6.68 0.53
C TYR A 15 7.88 -6.33 1.20
N LEU A 16 6.76 -6.69 0.58
CA LEU A 16 5.44 -6.43 1.16
C LEU A 16 5.27 -7.09 2.52
N LEU A 17 5.69 -8.34 2.65
CA LEU A 17 5.56 -9.07 3.91
C LEU A 17 6.49 -8.50 4.99
N THR A 18 7.74 -8.20 4.66
CA THR A 18 8.69 -7.66 5.66
C THR A 18 8.35 -6.24 6.09
N SER A 19 7.76 -5.43 5.21
CA SER A 19 7.34 -4.06 5.52
C SER A 19 5.93 -3.97 6.11
N TRP A 20 5.24 -5.08 6.26
CA TRP A 20 3.91 -5.15 6.85
C TRP A 20 4.04 -5.47 8.32
N HIS A 21 3.39 -4.71 9.19
CA HIS A 21 3.49 -4.92 10.63
C HIS A 21 3.02 -6.32 10.99
N SER A 22 3.74 -6.98 11.90
CA SER A 22 3.47 -8.38 12.26
C SER A 22 2.07 -8.61 12.79
N SER A 23 1.48 -7.62 13.46
CA SER A 23 0.14 -7.74 14.04
C SER A 23 -0.96 -7.90 12.98
N SER A 24 -0.72 -7.43 11.75
CA SER A 24 -1.71 -7.45 10.67
C SER A 24 -1.19 -8.14 9.41
N ARG A 25 0.04 -8.66 9.44
CA ARG A 25 0.68 -9.28 8.29
C ARG A 25 -0.05 -10.54 7.86
N PRO A 26 -0.49 -10.64 6.57
CA PRO A 26 -1.07 -11.89 6.06
C PRO A 26 0.03 -12.94 5.86
N PRO A 27 -0.33 -14.23 5.75
CA PRO A 27 0.67 -15.27 5.50
C PRO A 27 1.29 -15.18 4.11
N SER A 28 0.56 -14.60 3.14
CA SER A 28 1.05 -14.44 1.78
C SER A 28 0.33 -13.28 1.11
N VAL A 29 0.90 -12.79 0.01
CA VAL A 29 0.29 -11.76 -0.83
C VAL A 29 0.13 -12.32 -2.23
N SER A 30 -1.10 -12.27 -2.75
CA SER A 30 -1.40 -12.70 -4.11
C SER A 30 -1.47 -11.50 -5.04
N PHE A 31 -1.02 -11.70 -6.28
CA PHE A 31 -1.04 -10.66 -7.30
C PHE A 31 -1.95 -11.11 -8.44
N GLU A 32 -2.83 -10.18 -8.87
CA GLU A 32 -3.68 -10.42 -10.03
C GLU A 32 -2.83 -10.29 -11.31
N ARG A 33 -2.72 -11.35 -12.08
CA ARG A 33 -1.87 -11.39 -13.28
C ARG A 33 -2.26 -10.34 -14.32
N GLN A 34 -3.56 -10.10 -14.44
CA GLN A 34 -4.08 -9.19 -15.47
C GLN A 34 -4.20 -7.76 -14.96
N GLN A 35 -3.87 -7.52 -13.69
CA GLN A 35 -3.92 -6.19 -13.13
C GLN A 35 -2.70 -5.39 -13.53
N LYS A 36 -2.94 -4.23 -14.11
CA LYS A 36 -1.89 -3.28 -14.47
C LYS A 36 -2.08 -2.00 -13.68
N TRP A 37 -1.06 -1.61 -12.95
CA TRP A 37 -1.05 -0.36 -12.21
C TRP A 37 -0.71 0.77 -13.16
N LEU A 38 -1.53 1.84 -13.12
CA LEU A 38 -1.43 2.95 -14.08
C LEU A 38 -0.88 4.23 -13.46
N GLY A 39 -0.87 4.35 -12.15
CA GLY A 39 -0.33 5.51 -11.48
C GLY A 39 -0.73 5.60 -10.03
N LEU A 40 -0.01 6.42 -9.28
CA LEU A 40 -0.22 6.66 -7.86
C LEU A 40 -0.25 8.17 -7.63
N LYS A 41 -1.25 8.62 -6.87
CA LYS A 41 -1.32 9.98 -6.37
C LYS A 41 -1.39 9.94 -4.85
N ILE A 42 -0.45 10.61 -4.19
CA ILE A 42 -0.51 10.83 -2.75
C ILE A 42 -1.35 12.08 -2.53
N VAL A 43 -2.48 11.94 -1.88
CA VAL A 43 -3.40 13.04 -1.59
C VAL A 43 -2.92 13.82 -0.37
N SER A 44 -2.56 13.08 0.68
CA SER A 44 -2.04 13.69 1.91
C SER A 44 -1.19 12.68 2.67
N ALA A 45 -0.29 13.18 3.50
CA ALA A 45 0.52 12.36 4.39
C ALA A 45 0.76 13.17 5.65
N ALA A 46 0.48 12.58 6.81
CA ALA A 46 0.60 13.30 8.08
C ALA A 46 0.98 12.34 9.21
N ALA A 47 1.81 12.82 10.12
CA ALA A 47 2.06 12.14 11.38
C ALA A 47 0.82 12.27 12.25
N THR A 48 0.38 11.14 12.84
CA THR A 48 -0.78 11.10 13.74
C THR A 48 -0.35 10.88 15.19
N GLY A 49 0.95 10.68 15.41
CA GLY A 49 1.57 10.51 16.71
C GLY A 49 3.07 10.44 16.53
N ALA A 50 3.80 10.18 17.63
CA ALA A 50 5.26 10.07 17.58
C ALA A 50 5.71 8.92 16.67
N ASP A 51 4.95 7.80 16.69
CA ASP A 51 5.31 6.59 15.97
C ASP A 51 4.19 6.11 15.04
N THR A 52 3.29 7.01 14.65
CA THR A 52 2.17 6.68 13.76
C THR A 52 2.02 7.74 12.68
N ALA A 53 1.56 7.30 11.52
CA ALA A 53 1.30 8.19 10.38
C ALA A 53 0.17 7.63 9.53
N GLU A 54 -0.48 8.52 8.78
CA GLU A 54 -1.49 8.16 7.80
C GLU A 54 -1.12 8.74 6.44
N VAL A 55 -1.39 7.97 5.40
CA VAL A 55 -1.21 8.42 4.01
C VAL A 55 -2.51 8.15 3.27
N GLU A 56 -3.09 9.19 2.70
CA GLU A 56 -4.23 9.06 1.82
C GLU A 56 -3.73 9.04 0.38
N LEU A 57 -4.19 8.06 -0.38
CA LEU A 57 -3.69 7.84 -1.73
C LEU A 57 -4.81 7.44 -2.68
N ILE A 58 -4.58 7.68 -3.96
CA ILE A 58 -5.40 7.15 -5.05
C ILE A 58 -4.47 6.42 -5.99
N ALA A 59 -4.71 5.13 -6.17
CA ALA A 59 -3.97 4.31 -7.13
C ALA A 59 -4.91 3.95 -8.28
N ARG A 60 -4.44 4.13 -9.52
CA ARG A 60 -5.21 3.78 -10.70
C ARG A 60 -4.72 2.45 -11.25
N PHE A 61 -5.64 1.63 -11.69
CA PHE A 61 -5.30 0.31 -12.23
C PHE A 61 -6.32 -0.11 -13.27
N ARG A 62 -5.97 -1.17 -14.00
CA ARG A 62 -6.84 -1.82 -14.97
C ARG A 62 -6.67 -3.33 -14.82
N ILE A 63 -7.77 -4.06 -14.92
CA ILE A 63 -7.75 -5.52 -14.93
C ILE A 63 -8.15 -5.99 -16.32
N GLY A 64 -7.25 -6.73 -16.98
CA GLY A 64 -7.47 -7.22 -18.34
C GLY A 64 -7.67 -6.08 -19.33
N GLY A 65 -8.64 -6.21 -20.23
CA GLY A 65 -8.99 -5.19 -21.20
C GLY A 65 -10.06 -4.21 -20.73
N GLY A 66 -10.39 -4.21 -19.44
CA GLY A 66 -11.43 -3.36 -18.89
C GLY A 66 -11.05 -1.90 -18.79
N SER A 67 -11.99 -1.09 -18.30
CA SER A 67 -11.76 0.32 -18.06
C SER A 67 -10.85 0.52 -16.86
N ALA A 68 -10.16 1.67 -16.81
CA ALA A 68 -9.37 2.04 -15.65
C ALA A 68 -10.26 2.23 -14.42
N ALA A 69 -9.78 1.78 -13.28
CA ALA A 69 -10.44 1.94 -12.00
C ALA A 69 -9.51 2.65 -11.02
N ARG A 70 -10.05 3.09 -9.90
CA ARG A 70 -9.28 3.77 -8.85
C ARG A 70 -9.48 3.08 -7.52
N LEU A 71 -8.37 2.91 -6.80
CA LEU A 71 -8.38 2.54 -5.40
C LEU A 71 -8.08 3.79 -4.60
N HIS A 72 -9.02 4.21 -3.76
CA HIS A 72 -8.84 5.34 -2.84
C HIS A 72 -8.74 4.77 -1.43
N GLU A 73 -7.59 4.95 -0.80
CA GLU A 73 -7.31 4.34 0.49
C GLU A 73 -6.65 5.35 1.42
N ARG A 74 -6.97 5.25 2.71
CA ARG A 74 -6.19 5.86 3.77
C ARG A 74 -5.42 4.76 4.48
N SER A 75 -4.10 4.75 4.30
CA SER A 75 -3.21 3.75 4.88
C SER A 75 -2.67 4.23 6.21
N ARG A 76 -2.57 3.32 7.17
CA ARG A 76 -1.96 3.61 8.46
C ARG A 76 -0.63 2.90 8.57
N PHE A 77 0.35 3.63 9.11
CA PHE A 77 1.70 3.16 9.32
C PHE A 77 2.10 3.31 10.78
N THR A 78 2.93 2.41 11.26
CA THR A 78 3.50 2.50 12.60
C THR A 78 5.01 2.33 12.51
N ARG A 79 5.73 3.03 13.40
CA ARG A 79 7.19 2.93 13.47
C ARG A 79 7.59 2.12 14.68
N GLU A 80 8.54 1.19 14.46
CA GLU A 80 9.22 0.46 15.52
C GLU A 80 10.72 0.66 15.34
N GLY A 81 11.36 1.32 16.31
CA GLY A 81 12.75 1.74 16.15
C GLY A 81 12.87 2.76 15.02
N GLU A 82 13.68 2.42 14.02
CA GLU A 82 13.91 3.28 12.86
C GLU A 82 13.12 2.84 11.62
N HIS A 83 12.27 1.80 11.74
CA HIS A 83 11.55 1.23 10.62
C HIS A 83 10.07 1.53 10.67
N TRP A 84 9.53 1.96 9.53
CA TRP A 84 8.10 2.16 9.35
C TRP A 84 7.49 0.91 8.75
N PHE A 85 6.35 0.50 9.30
CA PHE A 85 5.59 -0.67 8.84
C PHE A 85 4.19 -0.26 8.45
N TYR A 86 3.69 -0.83 7.34
CA TYR A 86 2.28 -0.73 6.98
C TYR A 86 1.46 -1.52 8.00
N LEU A 87 0.44 -0.91 8.56
CA LEU A 87 -0.43 -1.56 9.53
C LEU A 87 -1.71 -2.05 8.88
N ASP A 88 -2.49 -1.14 8.32
CA ASP A 88 -3.74 -1.45 7.63
C ASP A 88 -4.16 -0.26 6.77
N GLY A 89 -5.29 -0.41 6.08
CA GLY A 89 -5.85 0.64 5.27
C GLY A 89 -7.38 0.64 5.33
N GLU A 90 -7.95 1.82 5.11
CA GLU A 90 -9.38 2.03 5.03
C GLU A 90 -9.71 2.47 3.60
N ILE A 91 -10.58 1.73 2.93
CA ILE A 91 -11.04 2.07 1.58
C ILE A 91 -12.05 3.20 1.68
N ARG A 92 -11.88 4.20 0.83
CA ARG A 92 -12.70 5.41 0.82
C ARG A 92 -13.69 5.44 -0.33
#